data_e187625acd5caa02aea849c726312770
#
_entry.id   e187625acd5caa02aea849c726312770
#
_cell.length_a   1.000
_cell.length_b   1.000
_cell.length_c   1.000
_cell.angle_alpha   90.00
_cell.angle_beta   90.00
_cell.angle_gamma   90.00
#
_symmetry.space_group_name_H-M   'P 1'
#
loop_
_entity.id
_entity.type
_entity.pdbx_description
1 polymer ?
#
loop_
_entity_poly.entity_id
_entity_poly.type
_entity_poly.pdbx_seq_one_letter_code
_entity_poly.pdbx_strand_id
1 'polypeptide(L)'
;MENEQKNLVEKLLAKNVNDHTEKKDGLTYLCWAWAWTEFLKACPTATYEVKKFTNEKTGEVLPFLYKENLGYMVFTSVSALGVTKEMWLPVMDNTNRAMLDHEYKYKVKKYEINPKTGRKEWLGNYDFKTL
;
A
#
# COMPACT_ATOMS: atom_id res chain seq x y z
N MET A 1 26.57 1.20 17.65
CA MET A 1 25.70 1.13 16.47
C MET A 1 24.91 -0.18 16.39
N GLU A 2 25.55 -1.33 16.31
CA GLU A 2 24.84 -2.62 16.28
C GLU A 2 23.92 -2.85 17.48
N ASN A 3 24.39 -2.52 18.69
CA ASN A 3 23.58 -2.66 19.91
C ASN A 3 22.38 -1.73 19.92
N GLU A 4 22.52 -0.51 19.40
CA GLU A 4 21.43 0.46 19.31
C GLU A 4 20.39 0.01 18.29
N GLN A 5 20.83 -0.50 17.15
CA GLN A 5 19.95 -1.06 16.12
C GLN A 5 19.16 -2.26 16.65
N LYS A 6 19.84 -3.16 17.33
CA LYS A 6 19.20 -4.34 17.96
C LYS A 6 18.17 -3.91 19.00
N ASN A 7 18.54 -2.97 19.87
CA ASN A 7 17.65 -2.45 20.91
C ASN A 7 16.40 -1.77 20.29
N LEU A 8 16.57 -1.05 19.20
CA LEU A 8 15.44 -0.45 18.47
C LEU A 8 14.47 -1.51 17.95
N VAL A 9 14.98 -2.56 17.31
CA VAL A 9 14.15 -3.67 16.81
C VAL A 9 13.41 -4.34 17.96
N GLU A 10 14.07 -4.63 19.07
CA GLU A 10 13.45 -5.24 20.25
C GLU A 10 12.34 -4.36 20.83
N LYS A 11 12.57 -3.06 20.92
CA LYS A 11 11.55 -2.11 21.38
C LYS A 11 10.32 -2.10 20.47
N LEU A 12 10.52 -2.09 19.16
CA LEU A 12 9.42 -2.08 18.21
C LEU A 12 8.63 -3.38 18.23
N LEU A 13 9.30 -4.52 18.32
CA LEU A 13 8.64 -5.83 18.43
C LEU A 13 7.83 -5.99 19.72
N ALA A 14 8.25 -5.34 20.79
CA ALA A 14 7.55 -5.38 22.08
C ALA A 14 6.34 -4.47 22.14
N LYS A 15 6.16 -3.55 21.18
CA LYS A 15 5.03 -2.62 21.15
C LYS A 15 3.73 -3.34 20.84
N ASN A 16 2.73 -3.12 21.69
CA ASN A 16 1.36 -3.58 21.44
C ASN A 16 0.55 -2.41 20.90
N VAL A 17 0.14 -2.52 19.63
CA VAL A 17 -0.64 -1.50 18.92
C VAL A 17 -2.08 -1.95 18.65
N ASN A 18 -2.53 -3.04 19.26
CA ASN A 18 -3.85 -3.62 19.00
C ASN A 18 -5.02 -2.65 19.24
N ASP A 19 -4.87 -1.73 20.19
CA ASP A 19 -5.91 -0.73 20.48
C ASP A 19 -5.99 0.38 19.42
N HIS A 20 -5.04 0.43 18.48
CA HIS A 20 -4.93 1.46 17.46
C HIS A 20 -5.03 0.90 16.04
N THR A 21 -5.49 -0.32 15.91
CA THR A 21 -5.69 -0.96 14.61
C THR A 21 -7.14 -0.85 14.16
N GLU A 22 -7.31 -0.85 12.85
CA GLU A 22 -8.62 -0.87 12.19
C GLU A 22 -8.75 -2.14 11.36
N LYS A 23 -9.99 -2.58 11.15
CA LYS A 23 -10.26 -3.71 10.26
C LYS A 23 -10.93 -3.23 8.98
N LYS A 24 -10.38 -3.64 7.84
CA LYS A 24 -10.96 -3.41 6.52
C LYS A 24 -10.94 -4.72 5.74
N ASP A 25 -12.11 -5.15 5.26
CA ASP A 25 -12.26 -6.38 4.47
C ASP A 25 -11.63 -7.62 5.12
N GLY A 26 -11.77 -7.74 6.44
CA GLY A 26 -11.20 -8.84 7.21
C GLY A 26 -9.71 -8.72 7.52
N LEU A 27 -9.04 -7.70 7.03
CA LEU A 27 -7.63 -7.44 7.29
C LEU A 27 -7.46 -6.41 8.43
N THR A 28 -6.40 -6.58 9.19
CA THR A 28 -6.04 -5.66 10.27
C THR A 28 -5.04 -4.62 9.75
N TYR A 29 -5.37 -3.35 9.92
CA TYR A 29 -4.52 -2.23 9.49
C TYR A 29 -4.10 -1.38 10.68
N LEU A 30 -2.84 -0.96 10.66
CA LEU A 30 -2.33 0.08 11.54
C LEU A 30 -2.18 1.36 10.72
N CYS A 31 -2.81 2.45 11.19
CA CYS A 31 -2.69 3.75 10.53
C CYS A 31 -1.21 4.16 10.44
N TRP A 32 -0.78 4.63 9.28
CA TRP A 32 0.62 5.02 9.06
C TRP A 32 1.08 6.14 10.01
N ALA A 33 0.20 7.08 10.34
CA ALA A 33 0.52 8.17 11.25
C ALA A 33 0.79 7.64 12.66
N TRP A 34 0.02 6.66 13.11
CA TRP A 34 0.25 6.01 14.38
C TRP A 34 1.54 5.19 14.39
N ALA A 35 1.75 4.40 13.32
CA ALA A 35 2.98 3.61 13.17
C ALA A 35 4.22 4.50 13.20
N TRP A 36 4.19 5.61 12.47
CA TRP A 36 5.29 6.56 12.42
C TRP A 36 5.54 7.22 13.80
N THR A 37 4.47 7.61 14.49
CA THR A 37 4.58 8.20 15.84
C THR A 37 5.23 7.22 16.82
N GLU A 38 4.81 5.95 16.81
CA GLU A 38 5.41 4.93 17.67
C GLU A 38 6.87 4.67 17.30
N PHE A 39 7.19 4.69 16.02
CA PHE A 39 8.57 4.56 15.56
C PHE A 39 9.43 5.75 16.06
N LEU A 40 8.94 6.97 15.96
CA LEU A 40 9.64 8.17 16.46
C LEU A 40 9.83 8.16 17.98
N LYS A 41 8.89 7.60 18.74
CA LYS A 41 9.08 7.42 20.18
C LYS A 41 10.25 6.49 20.49
N ALA A 42 10.41 5.45 19.70
CA ALA A 42 11.51 4.50 19.86
C ALA A 42 12.84 5.03 19.28
N CYS A 43 12.78 5.84 18.24
CA CYS A 43 13.94 6.43 17.57
C CYS A 43 13.64 7.87 17.13
N PRO A 44 13.84 8.87 18.01
CA PRO A 44 13.50 10.26 17.69
C PRO A 44 14.26 10.86 16.50
N THR A 45 15.38 10.28 16.12
CA THR A 45 16.21 10.75 14.99
C THR A 45 15.84 10.10 13.66
N ALA A 46 14.84 9.23 13.65
CA ALA A 46 14.39 8.58 12.41
C ALA A 46 13.82 9.59 11.43
N THR A 47 14.07 9.34 10.14
CA THR A 47 13.57 10.18 9.05
C THR A 47 12.93 9.31 7.98
N TYR A 48 12.07 9.90 7.18
CA TYR A 48 11.54 9.24 5.99
C TYR A 48 11.62 10.17 4.78
N GLU A 49 11.60 9.59 3.60
CA GLU A 49 11.60 10.31 2.35
C GLU A 49 10.63 9.66 1.37
N VAL A 50 9.89 10.49 0.65
CA VAL A 50 9.11 10.07 -0.52
C VAL A 50 9.93 10.46 -1.74
N LYS A 51 10.35 9.48 -2.52
CA LYS A 51 11.18 9.70 -3.69
C LYS A 51 10.42 10.47 -4.76
N LYS A 52 11.06 11.49 -5.33
CA LYS A 52 10.47 12.34 -6.36
C LYS A 52 11.09 12.00 -7.72
N PHE A 53 10.26 12.12 -8.75
CA PHE A 53 10.65 11.87 -10.14
C PHE A 53 10.30 13.09 -10.98
N THR A 54 11.21 13.42 -11.91
CA THR A 54 11.00 14.52 -12.83
C THR A 54 10.37 13.99 -14.11
N ASN A 55 9.25 14.58 -14.52
CA ASN A 55 8.65 14.32 -15.82
C ASN A 55 9.46 15.08 -16.88
N GLU A 56 10.15 14.36 -17.76
CA GLU A 56 11.02 14.94 -18.77
C GLU A 56 10.28 15.84 -19.78
N LYS A 57 9.00 15.57 -20.01
CA LYS A 57 8.17 16.33 -20.96
C LYS A 57 7.70 17.67 -20.41
N THR A 58 7.33 17.72 -19.11
CA THR A 58 6.74 18.89 -18.47
C THR A 58 7.67 19.60 -17.51
N GLY A 59 8.77 18.94 -17.07
CA GLY A 59 9.65 19.45 -16.04
C GLY A 59 9.08 19.36 -14.62
N GLU A 60 7.88 18.81 -14.44
CA GLU A 60 7.26 18.64 -13.12
C GLU A 60 8.01 17.61 -12.28
N VAL A 61 8.17 17.92 -10.99
CA VAL A 61 8.71 16.99 -9.99
C VAL A 61 7.55 16.41 -9.20
N LEU A 62 7.37 15.10 -9.30
CA LEU A 62 6.20 14.39 -8.76
C LEU A 62 6.62 13.31 -7.76
N PRO A 63 5.81 13.05 -6.71
CA PRO A 63 6.12 12.03 -5.70
C PRO A 63 5.78 10.61 -6.16
N PHE A 64 5.71 10.36 -7.44
CA PHE A 64 5.42 9.05 -8.02
C PHE A 64 6.07 8.90 -9.37
N LEU A 65 6.27 7.64 -9.77
CA LEU A 65 6.68 7.28 -11.12
C LEU A 65 5.46 6.77 -11.87
N TYR A 66 5.23 7.25 -13.08
CA TYR A 66 4.17 6.76 -13.96
C TYR A 66 4.76 6.07 -15.19
N LYS A 67 4.19 4.94 -15.55
CA LYS A 67 4.49 4.26 -16.81
C LYS A 67 3.20 3.91 -17.53
N GLU A 68 3.14 4.26 -18.81
CA GLU A 68 1.96 4.03 -19.65
C GLU A 68 1.51 2.56 -19.62
N ASN A 69 0.22 2.34 -19.44
CA ASN A 69 -0.43 1.02 -19.35
C ASN A 69 0.00 0.15 -18.16
N LEU A 70 0.89 0.62 -17.29
CA LEU A 70 1.28 -0.08 -16.06
C LEU A 70 0.78 0.63 -14.81
N GLY A 71 0.71 1.97 -14.82
CA GLY A 71 0.16 2.76 -13.73
C GLY A 71 1.20 3.57 -12.97
N TYR A 72 0.87 3.87 -11.73
CA TYR A 72 1.63 4.72 -10.83
C TYR A 72 2.31 3.90 -9.75
N MET A 73 3.52 4.30 -9.39
CA MET A 73 4.29 3.64 -8.32
C MET A 73 4.86 4.70 -7.38
N VAL A 74 4.72 4.49 -6.09
CA VAL A 74 5.29 5.35 -5.06
C VAL A 74 6.46 4.62 -4.40
N PHE A 75 7.56 5.33 -4.19
CA PHE A 75 8.76 4.83 -3.54
C PHE A 75 9.03 5.64 -2.27
N THR A 76 9.23 4.96 -1.18
CA THR A 76 9.54 5.57 0.11
C THR A 76 10.78 4.95 0.72
N SER A 77 11.46 5.71 1.57
CA SER A 77 12.55 5.18 2.37
C SER A 77 12.42 5.66 3.82
N VAL A 78 12.86 4.83 4.74
CA VAL A 78 12.93 5.14 6.17
C VAL A 78 14.37 4.93 6.63
N SER A 79 14.91 5.90 7.33
CA SER A 79 16.28 5.86 7.83
C SER A 79 16.28 5.99 9.36
N ALA A 80 17.01 5.12 10.03
CA ALA A 80 17.16 5.13 11.48
C ALA A 80 18.49 4.48 11.84
N LEU A 81 19.25 5.13 12.74
CA LEU A 81 20.51 4.61 13.28
C LEU A 81 21.48 4.11 12.18
N GLY A 82 21.61 4.89 11.09
CA GLY A 82 22.51 4.57 10.00
C GLY A 82 22.02 3.50 9.02
N VAL A 83 20.81 2.98 9.19
CA VAL A 83 20.18 2.00 8.29
C VAL A 83 19.05 2.66 7.52
N THR A 84 19.03 2.45 6.20
CA THR A 84 17.94 2.92 5.33
C THR A 84 17.25 1.74 4.69
N LYS A 85 15.92 1.70 4.79
CA LYS A 85 15.07 0.70 4.14
C LYS A 85 14.14 1.37 3.15
N GLU A 86 14.01 0.76 1.99
CA GLU A 86 13.15 1.25 0.92
C GLU A 86 11.92 0.35 0.76
N MET A 87 10.81 0.97 0.39
CA MET A 87 9.59 0.27 0.06
C MET A 87 8.94 0.96 -1.14
N TRP A 88 8.33 0.18 -1.99
CA TRP A 88 7.55 0.70 -3.12
C TRP A 88 6.18 0.05 -3.14
N LEU A 89 5.21 0.81 -3.62
CA LEU A 89 3.83 0.35 -3.69
C LEU A 89 3.17 0.92 -4.94
N PRO A 90 2.58 0.07 -5.79
CA PRO A 90 1.76 0.57 -6.89
C PRO A 90 0.47 1.19 -6.36
N VAL A 91 0.02 2.25 -7.04
CA VAL A 91 -1.27 2.88 -6.71
C VAL A 91 -2.38 2.02 -7.32
N MET A 92 -3.23 1.51 -6.46
CA MET A 92 -4.28 0.55 -6.83
C MET A 92 -5.61 0.93 -6.18
N ASP A 93 -6.69 0.40 -6.74
CA ASP A 93 -7.99 0.48 -6.09
C ASP A 93 -8.10 -0.55 -4.94
N ASN A 94 -9.26 -0.62 -4.29
CA ASN A 94 -9.51 -1.55 -3.19
C ASN A 94 -9.56 -3.02 -3.62
N THR A 95 -9.54 -3.31 -4.92
CA THR A 95 -9.48 -4.68 -5.46
C THR A 95 -8.10 -5.03 -6.02
N ASN A 96 -7.09 -4.23 -5.72
CA ASN A 96 -5.70 -4.38 -6.17
C ASN A 96 -5.54 -4.27 -7.70
N ARG A 97 -6.34 -3.43 -8.34
CA ARG A 97 -6.18 -3.11 -9.76
C ARG A 97 -5.43 -1.80 -9.93
N ALA A 98 -4.51 -1.79 -10.88
CA ALA A 98 -3.68 -0.62 -11.14
C ALA A 98 -4.54 0.59 -11.54
N MET A 99 -4.24 1.73 -10.94
CA MET A 99 -4.81 3.01 -11.36
C MET A 99 -4.03 3.53 -12.56
N LEU A 100 -4.72 3.87 -13.63
CA LEU A 100 -4.14 4.44 -14.84
C LEU A 100 -4.56 5.92 -14.97
N ASP A 101 -3.99 6.62 -15.94
CA ASP A 101 -4.33 8.01 -16.25
C ASP A 101 -5.60 8.15 -17.12
N HIS A 102 -6.24 7.04 -17.46
CA HIS A 102 -7.45 6.98 -18.25
C HIS A 102 -8.34 5.85 -17.77
N GLU A 103 -9.62 5.92 -18.09
CA GLU A 103 -10.57 4.84 -17.81
C GLU A 103 -10.23 3.58 -18.59
N TYR A 104 -10.41 2.43 -17.95
CA TYR A 104 -10.33 1.15 -18.64
C TYR A 104 -11.35 0.17 -18.06
N LYS A 105 -11.71 -0.82 -18.86
CA LYS A 105 -12.66 -1.86 -18.47
C LYS A 105 -11.91 -3.15 -18.12
N TYR A 106 -12.42 -3.86 -17.14
CA TYR A 106 -11.90 -5.14 -16.75
C TYR A 106 -13.03 -6.14 -16.47
N LYS A 107 -12.73 -7.42 -16.67
CA LYS A 107 -13.68 -8.51 -16.40
C LYS A 107 -13.72 -8.83 -14.92
N VAL A 108 -14.93 -9.06 -14.42
CA VAL A 108 -15.16 -9.64 -13.09
C VAL A 108 -16.15 -10.79 -13.24
N LYS A 109 -16.01 -11.80 -12.40
CA LYS A 109 -16.97 -12.92 -12.38
C LYS A 109 -18.35 -12.40 -11.98
N LYS A 110 -19.36 -12.75 -12.77
CA LYS A 110 -20.75 -12.46 -12.46
C LYS A 110 -21.33 -13.60 -11.64
N TYR A 111 -21.71 -13.32 -10.41
CA TYR A 111 -22.34 -14.30 -9.55
C TYR A 111 -23.85 -14.20 -9.69
N GLU A 112 -24.49 -15.34 -10.00
CA GLU A 112 -25.92 -15.46 -10.25
C GLU A 112 -26.48 -16.59 -9.41
N ILE A 113 -27.81 -16.56 -9.19
CA ILE A 113 -28.49 -17.64 -8.48
C ILE A 113 -28.60 -18.85 -9.43
N ASN A 114 -28.01 -19.98 -9.02
CA ASN A 114 -28.13 -21.24 -9.74
C ASN A 114 -29.54 -21.79 -9.52
N PRO A 115 -30.36 -21.93 -10.57
CA PRO A 115 -31.74 -22.43 -10.43
C PRO A 115 -31.81 -23.87 -9.92
N LYS A 116 -30.74 -24.65 -10.04
CA LYS A 116 -30.68 -26.03 -9.53
C LYS A 116 -30.41 -26.12 -8.03
N THR A 117 -29.61 -25.19 -7.47
CA THR A 117 -29.17 -25.23 -6.08
C THR A 117 -29.75 -24.12 -5.23
N GLY A 118 -30.27 -23.04 -5.84
CA GLY A 118 -30.73 -21.84 -5.15
C GLY A 118 -29.62 -21.00 -4.54
N ARG A 119 -28.35 -21.34 -4.81
CA ARG A 119 -27.17 -20.62 -4.28
C ARG A 119 -26.65 -19.63 -5.29
N LYS A 120 -26.06 -18.56 -4.81
CA LYS A 120 -25.37 -17.57 -5.63
C LYS A 120 -23.98 -18.10 -5.97
N GLU A 121 -23.78 -18.41 -7.25
CA GLU A 121 -22.57 -19.06 -7.79
C GLU A 121 -22.12 -18.40 -9.08
N TRP A 122 -20.85 -18.63 -9.42
CA TRP A 122 -20.35 -18.26 -10.75
C TRP A 122 -20.75 -19.36 -11.76
N LEU A 123 -21.55 -18.96 -12.76
CA LEU A 123 -22.05 -19.87 -13.80
C LEU A 123 -21.33 -19.73 -15.16
N GLY A 124 -20.12 -19.20 -15.14
CA GLY A 124 -19.29 -19.02 -16.34
C GLY A 124 -19.46 -17.67 -17.03
N ASN A 125 -20.27 -16.78 -16.48
CA ASN A 125 -20.51 -15.45 -17.05
C ASN A 125 -19.64 -14.38 -16.36
N TYR A 126 -19.38 -13.30 -17.12
CA TYR A 126 -18.57 -12.18 -16.66
C TYR A 126 -19.33 -10.86 -16.83
N ASP A 127 -19.11 -9.97 -15.89
CA ASP A 127 -19.45 -8.56 -16.03
C ASP A 127 -18.20 -7.75 -16.33
N PHE A 128 -18.39 -6.55 -16.86
CA PHE A 128 -17.32 -5.58 -17.07
C PHE A 128 -17.52 -4.41 -16.14
N LYS A 129 -16.48 -4.02 -15.45
CA LYS A 129 -16.45 -2.82 -14.62
C LYS A 129 -15.46 -1.82 -15.21
N THR A 130 -15.69 -0.56 -14.92
CA THR A 130 -14.81 0.54 -15.35
C THR A 130 -14.04 1.06 -14.16
N LEU A 131 -12.76 1.28 -14.33
CA LEU A 131 -11.88 1.89 -13.35
C LEU A 131 -11.29 3.18 -13.92
#